data_55156b2cb39acd214af30e185bd85136
#
_entry.id   55156b2cb39acd214af30e185bd85136
#
_cell.length_a   1.000
_cell.length_b   1.000
_cell.length_c   1.000
_cell.angle_alpha   90.00
_cell.angle_beta   90.00
_cell.angle_gamma   90.00
#
_symmetry.space_group_name_H-M   'P 1'
#
loop_
_entity.id
_entity.type
_entity.pdbx_description
1 polymer ?
#
loop_
_entity_poly.entity_id
_entity_poly.type
_entity_poly.pdbx_seq_one_letter_code
_entity_poly.pdbx_strand_id
1 'polypeptide(L)'
;MPASADTVSGSHGIGVLMSNSLMFQRFPNHDGYDDPRFSNFYGQTLPLEKRGIPTEIVHIENTGYPETWKELKVLVMSYSNMKPQEPAYQQYIARWVKNGGVLVYCGKDIDPYQSVLEWWNTGKYRYSAPAQHLFKLLGMEQNPKDGSYRCGKGTVYVIREEPKDFVMKKEGDKTYFN
;
A
#
# COMPACT_ATOMS: atom_id res chain seq x y z
N MET A 1 -39.33 17.74 11.47
CA MET A 1 -38.20 17.08 12.16
C MET A 1 -36.94 17.79 11.71
N PRO A 2 -36.09 18.32 12.60
CA PRO A 2 -34.83 18.87 12.18
C PRO A 2 -34.01 17.73 11.58
N ALA A 3 -33.49 17.92 10.37
CA ALA A 3 -32.53 17.00 9.80
C ALA A 3 -31.32 16.92 10.75
N SER A 4 -31.00 15.72 11.22
CA SER A 4 -29.80 15.49 11.99
C SER A 4 -28.62 15.93 11.16
N ALA A 5 -27.88 16.91 11.65
CA ALA A 5 -26.68 17.42 11.02
C ALA A 5 -25.46 16.53 11.30
N ASP A 6 -25.66 15.27 11.55
CA ASP A 6 -24.58 14.29 11.69
C ASP A 6 -24.00 14.03 10.29
N THR A 7 -23.12 14.90 9.88
CA THR A 7 -22.18 14.63 8.81
C THR A 7 -21.34 13.45 9.29
N VAL A 8 -21.61 12.29 8.72
CA VAL A 8 -20.66 11.17 8.83
C VAL A 8 -19.37 11.67 8.19
N SER A 9 -18.43 12.11 9.01
CA SER A 9 -17.10 12.45 8.52
C SER A 9 -16.50 11.18 7.95
N GLY A 10 -16.02 11.24 6.71
CA GLY A 10 -15.28 10.15 6.06
C GLY A 10 -14.05 9.72 6.85
N SER A 11 -13.05 9.16 6.19
CA SER A 11 -11.80 8.83 6.84
C SER A 11 -11.20 10.09 7.48
N HIS A 12 -10.58 9.93 8.64
CA HIS A 12 -9.85 11.04 9.27
C HIS A 12 -8.47 11.27 8.65
N GLY A 13 -8.34 11.05 7.34
CA GLY A 13 -7.11 11.17 6.59
C GLY A 13 -6.30 9.88 6.54
N ILE A 14 -6.93 8.74 6.71
CA ILE A 14 -6.29 7.43 6.57
C ILE A 14 -6.77 6.78 5.27
N GLY A 15 -5.86 6.64 4.31
CA GLY A 15 -6.12 6.00 3.04
C GLY A 15 -5.50 4.62 2.96
N VAL A 16 -6.14 3.73 2.22
CA VAL A 16 -5.61 2.41 1.86
C VAL A 16 -5.45 2.35 0.35
N LEU A 17 -4.24 2.04 -0.10
CA LEU A 17 -3.92 2.00 -1.53
C LEU A 17 -4.61 0.84 -2.22
N MET A 18 -5.21 1.12 -3.36
CA MET A 18 -5.69 0.13 -4.31
C MET A 18 -5.18 0.46 -5.71
N SER A 19 -4.86 -0.56 -6.49
CA SER A 19 -4.52 -0.44 -7.91
C SER A 19 -5.50 -1.26 -8.74
N ASN A 20 -5.83 -0.77 -9.93
CA ASN A 20 -6.62 -1.53 -10.91
C ASN A 20 -5.95 -2.85 -11.28
N SER A 21 -4.62 -2.95 -11.17
CA SER A 21 -3.88 -4.19 -11.37
C SER A 21 -4.28 -5.31 -10.41
N LEU A 22 -4.92 -5.02 -9.27
CA LEU A 22 -5.44 -6.03 -8.35
C LEU A 22 -6.38 -7.03 -9.03
N MET A 23 -7.17 -6.57 -10.01
CA MET A 23 -8.09 -7.44 -10.75
C MET A 23 -7.37 -8.31 -11.78
N PHE A 24 -6.22 -7.87 -12.30
CA PHE A 24 -5.49 -8.50 -13.39
C PHE A 24 -4.30 -9.34 -12.93
N GLN A 25 -3.88 -9.23 -11.69
CA GLN A 25 -2.66 -9.86 -11.15
C GLN A 25 -2.77 -11.38 -10.94
N ARG A 26 -3.86 -11.99 -11.35
CA ARG A 26 -4.01 -13.45 -11.35
C ARG A 26 -3.68 -14.12 -12.68
N PHE A 27 -3.20 -13.34 -13.63
CA PHE A 27 -2.78 -13.81 -14.94
C PHE A 27 -1.33 -13.39 -15.23
N PRO A 28 -0.47 -14.31 -15.68
CA PRO A 28 -0.71 -15.74 -15.76
C PRO A 28 -0.88 -16.40 -14.38
N ASN A 29 -1.62 -17.53 -14.32
CA ASN A 29 -1.69 -18.33 -13.11
C ASN A 29 -0.30 -18.89 -12.76
N HIS A 30 -0.02 -18.96 -11.46
CA HIS A 30 1.23 -19.53 -10.96
C HIS A 30 0.92 -20.75 -10.09
N ASP A 31 1.60 -21.85 -10.36
CA ASP A 31 1.41 -23.11 -9.63
C ASP A 31 1.73 -22.91 -8.13
N GLY A 32 0.84 -23.41 -7.29
CA GLY A 32 0.98 -23.33 -5.85
C GLY A 32 0.67 -21.96 -5.24
N TYR A 33 0.20 -20.98 -6.04
CA TYR A 33 -0.22 -19.68 -5.56
C TYR A 33 -1.74 -19.52 -5.71
N ASP A 34 -2.46 -19.81 -4.65
CA ASP A 34 -3.92 -19.72 -4.58
C ASP A 34 -4.38 -18.95 -3.34
N ASP A 35 -4.16 -17.65 -3.36
CA ASP A 35 -4.67 -16.78 -2.31
C ASP A 35 -6.15 -16.43 -2.54
N PRO A 36 -6.97 -16.38 -1.48
CA PRO A 36 -8.32 -15.83 -1.57
C PRO A 36 -8.31 -14.45 -2.21
N ARG A 37 -9.25 -14.20 -3.10
CA ARG A 37 -9.37 -12.91 -3.80
C ARG A 37 -9.42 -11.77 -2.78
N PHE A 38 -8.66 -10.71 -3.04
CA PHE A 38 -8.58 -9.52 -2.22
C PHE A 38 -8.05 -9.72 -0.79
N SER A 39 -7.56 -10.91 -0.41
CA SER A 39 -7.09 -11.16 0.95
C SER A 39 -5.99 -10.17 1.40
N ASN A 40 -5.05 -9.83 0.51
CA ASN A 40 -4.03 -8.83 0.79
C ASN A 40 -4.59 -7.41 0.88
N PHE A 41 -5.63 -7.08 0.11
CA PHE A 41 -6.30 -5.79 0.23
C PHE A 41 -7.08 -5.69 1.55
N TYR A 42 -7.90 -6.69 1.86
CA TYR A 42 -8.64 -6.74 3.12
C TYR A 42 -7.73 -6.74 4.34
N GLY A 43 -6.55 -7.36 4.25
CA GLY A 43 -5.55 -7.33 5.31
C GLY A 43 -5.04 -5.93 5.63
N GLN A 44 -5.10 -4.99 4.69
CA GLN A 44 -4.72 -3.60 4.92
C GLN A 44 -5.85 -2.80 5.60
N THR A 45 -7.11 -3.08 5.31
CA THR A 45 -8.24 -2.26 5.78
C THR A 45 -8.93 -2.82 7.02
N LEU A 46 -9.28 -4.12 7.02
CA LEU A 46 -10.12 -4.71 8.06
C LEU A 46 -9.56 -4.59 9.49
N PRO A 47 -8.25 -4.68 9.73
CA PRO A 47 -7.71 -4.44 11.07
C PRO A 47 -8.07 -3.06 11.64
N LEU A 48 -8.10 -2.03 10.79
CA LEU A 48 -8.48 -0.67 11.16
C LEU A 48 -10.00 -0.56 11.38
N GLU A 49 -10.78 -1.05 10.42
CA GLU A 49 -12.25 -0.95 10.45
C GLU A 49 -12.86 -1.74 11.63
N LYS A 50 -12.32 -2.91 11.97
CA LYS A 50 -12.72 -3.68 13.16
C LYS A 50 -12.53 -2.90 14.46
N ARG A 51 -11.69 -1.89 14.47
CA ARG A 51 -11.46 -0.99 15.61
C ARG A 51 -12.20 0.32 15.52
N GLY A 52 -13.11 0.44 14.56
CA GLY A 52 -13.90 1.66 14.34
C GLY A 52 -13.07 2.80 13.74
N ILE A 53 -11.93 2.52 13.12
CA ILE A 53 -11.10 3.51 12.44
C ILE A 53 -11.51 3.54 10.97
N PRO A 54 -12.20 4.58 10.51
CA PRO A 54 -12.66 4.66 9.13
C PRO A 54 -11.47 4.89 8.18
N THR A 55 -11.53 4.23 7.03
CA THR A 55 -10.54 4.35 5.96
C THR A 55 -11.18 4.80 4.66
N GLU A 56 -10.39 5.37 3.78
CA GLU A 56 -10.79 5.65 2.40
C GLU A 56 -9.89 4.89 1.42
N ILE A 57 -10.43 4.58 0.25
CA ILE A 57 -9.66 3.92 -0.80
C ILE A 57 -8.93 4.99 -1.61
N VAL A 58 -7.62 4.84 -1.72
CA VAL A 58 -6.77 5.67 -2.57
C VAL A 58 -6.34 4.86 -3.79
N HIS A 59 -6.89 5.19 -4.95
CA HIS A 59 -6.46 4.58 -6.19
C HIS A 59 -5.08 5.09 -6.61
N ILE A 60 -4.14 4.18 -6.88
CA ILE A 60 -2.78 4.55 -7.26
C ILE A 60 -2.76 5.37 -8.55
N GLU A 61 -3.68 5.10 -9.45
CA GLU A 61 -3.85 5.80 -10.72
C GLU A 61 -4.23 7.27 -10.54
N ASN A 62 -4.79 7.62 -9.38
CA ASN A 62 -5.18 8.99 -9.03
C ASN A 62 -4.09 9.78 -8.30
N THR A 63 -2.93 9.17 -8.04
CA THR A 63 -1.84 9.82 -7.27
C THR A 63 -1.25 11.05 -7.94
N GLY A 64 -1.45 11.22 -9.25
CA GLY A 64 -1.07 12.43 -9.98
C GLY A 64 -1.95 13.66 -9.72
N TYR A 65 -3.12 13.49 -9.12
CA TYR A 65 -4.04 14.59 -8.84
C TYR A 65 -3.80 15.14 -7.43
N PRO A 66 -3.68 16.48 -7.28
CA PRO A 66 -3.47 17.11 -5.96
C PRO A 66 -4.55 16.79 -4.94
N GLU A 67 -5.79 16.63 -5.39
CA GLU A 67 -6.97 16.35 -4.59
C GLU A 67 -6.82 15.03 -3.81
N THR A 68 -6.15 14.04 -4.39
CA THR A 68 -5.87 12.74 -3.74
C THR A 68 -5.15 12.90 -2.40
N TRP A 69 -4.33 13.93 -2.26
CA TRP A 69 -3.46 14.13 -1.11
C TRP A 69 -3.97 15.14 -0.09
N LYS A 70 -5.02 15.91 -0.45
CA LYS A 70 -5.44 17.10 0.29
C LYS A 70 -5.79 16.83 1.76
N GLU A 71 -6.55 15.77 2.01
CA GLU A 71 -6.97 15.40 3.36
C GLU A 71 -6.17 14.21 3.92
N LEU A 72 -5.31 13.61 3.10
CA LEU A 72 -4.59 12.39 3.45
C LEU A 72 -3.41 12.68 4.39
N LYS A 73 -3.35 11.98 5.52
CA LYS A 73 -2.28 12.05 6.52
C LYS A 73 -1.46 10.76 6.56
N VAL A 74 -2.15 9.63 6.43
CA VAL A 74 -1.57 8.29 6.47
C VAL A 74 -2.02 7.51 5.24
N LEU A 75 -1.07 6.87 4.56
CA LEU A 75 -1.34 5.94 3.48
C LEU A 75 -0.85 4.55 3.89
N VAL A 76 -1.76 3.59 3.98
CA VAL A 76 -1.43 2.17 4.14
C VAL A 76 -1.37 1.55 2.75
N MET A 77 -0.30 0.85 2.44
CA MET A 77 -0.14 0.23 1.12
C MET A 77 0.62 -1.08 1.16
N SER A 78 0.37 -1.88 0.14
CA SER A 78 1.12 -3.09 -0.19
C SER A 78 1.16 -3.26 -1.71
N TYR A 79 2.22 -3.88 -2.20
CA TYR A 79 2.26 -4.37 -3.57
C TYR A 79 2.01 -5.89 -3.67
N SER A 80 1.62 -6.53 -2.57
CA SER A 80 1.21 -7.94 -2.59
C SER A 80 -0.07 -8.09 -3.42
N ASN A 81 0.02 -8.87 -4.51
CA ASN A 81 -1.05 -9.08 -5.50
C ASN A 81 -1.58 -7.81 -6.19
N MET A 82 -0.92 -6.67 -6.08
CA MET A 82 -1.21 -5.50 -6.89
C MET A 82 0.07 -4.70 -7.13
N LYS A 83 0.28 -4.31 -8.37
CA LYS A 83 1.52 -3.67 -8.81
C LYS A 83 1.24 -2.31 -9.42
N PRO A 84 2.14 -1.34 -9.24
CA PRO A 84 2.02 -0.05 -9.92
C PRO A 84 2.26 -0.24 -11.41
N GLN A 85 1.34 0.20 -12.25
CA GLN A 85 1.46 0.07 -13.71
C GLN A 85 2.48 1.04 -14.31
N GLU A 86 2.79 2.13 -13.60
CA GLU A 86 3.73 3.15 -14.06
C GLU A 86 4.66 3.62 -12.93
N PRO A 87 5.93 3.94 -13.24
CA PRO A 87 6.86 4.46 -12.25
C PRO A 87 6.47 5.84 -11.70
N ALA A 88 5.68 6.61 -12.46
CA ALA A 88 5.23 7.95 -12.06
C ALA A 88 4.39 7.92 -10.77
N TYR A 89 3.57 6.91 -10.57
CA TYR A 89 2.75 6.79 -9.36
C TYR A 89 3.61 6.79 -8.10
N GLN A 90 4.73 6.09 -8.14
CA GLN A 90 5.66 6.04 -7.01
C GLN A 90 6.38 7.37 -6.77
N GLN A 91 6.60 8.16 -7.81
CA GLN A 91 7.18 9.51 -7.66
C GLN A 91 6.22 10.43 -6.90
N TYR A 92 4.91 10.34 -7.18
CA TYR A 92 3.91 11.13 -6.47
C TYR A 92 3.81 10.71 -5.00
N ILE A 93 3.76 9.40 -4.70
CA ILE A 93 3.77 8.87 -3.33
C ILE A 93 5.02 9.35 -2.58
N ALA A 94 6.21 9.18 -3.18
CA ALA A 94 7.46 9.58 -2.55
C ALA A 94 7.53 11.09 -2.28
N ARG A 95 7.01 11.91 -3.19
CA ARG A 95 6.91 13.37 -3.01
C ARG A 95 6.00 13.73 -1.84
N TRP A 96 4.82 13.10 -1.77
CA TRP A 96 3.88 13.33 -0.69
C TRP A 96 4.47 12.94 0.67
N VAL A 97 5.12 11.78 0.78
CA VAL A 97 5.83 11.37 2.00
C VAL A 97 6.89 12.40 2.38
N LYS A 98 7.76 12.79 1.44
CA LYS A 98 8.84 13.77 1.72
C LYS A 98 8.31 15.12 2.17
N ASN A 99 7.08 15.47 1.84
CA ASN A 99 6.40 16.70 2.27
C ASN A 99 5.70 16.57 3.62
N GLY A 100 5.70 15.40 4.27
CA GLY A 100 5.17 15.24 5.63
C GLY A 100 4.15 14.11 5.78
N GLY A 101 3.80 13.40 4.70
CA GLY A 101 2.90 12.25 4.76
C GLY A 101 3.51 11.07 5.53
N VAL A 102 2.65 10.23 6.10
CA VAL A 102 3.03 8.99 6.77
C VAL A 102 2.66 7.81 5.88
N LEU A 103 3.63 7.02 5.52
CA LEU A 103 3.44 5.80 4.73
C LEU A 103 3.59 4.57 5.62
N VAL A 104 2.62 3.66 5.60
CA VAL A 104 2.72 2.33 6.18
C VAL A 104 2.79 1.33 5.03
N TYR A 105 3.97 0.78 4.80
CA TYR A 105 4.20 -0.23 3.77
C TYR A 105 4.16 -1.62 4.38
N CYS A 106 3.23 -2.47 3.93
CA CYS A 106 3.11 -3.86 4.36
C CYS A 106 3.43 -4.79 3.19
N GLY A 107 4.22 -5.84 3.42
CA GLY A 107 4.48 -6.86 2.41
C GLY A 107 5.91 -7.37 2.39
N LYS A 108 6.05 -8.63 2.00
CA LYS A 108 7.35 -9.30 1.83
C LYS A 108 7.91 -9.16 0.42
N ASP A 109 7.10 -8.70 -0.53
CA ASP A 109 7.45 -8.58 -1.96
C ASP A 109 7.88 -9.92 -2.58
N ILE A 110 7.21 -11.02 -2.19
CA ILE A 110 7.55 -12.39 -2.58
C ILE A 110 6.49 -13.09 -3.43
N ASP A 111 5.37 -12.42 -3.75
CA ASP A 111 4.38 -13.02 -4.63
C ASP A 111 4.95 -13.26 -6.04
N PRO A 112 4.45 -14.27 -6.79
CA PRO A 112 5.05 -14.66 -8.06
C PRO A 112 4.98 -13.57 -9.15
N TYR A 113 4.12 -12.58 -8.99
CA TYR A 113 3.95 -11.48 -9.95
C TYR A 113 5.10 -10.46 -9.93
N GLN A 114 6.04 -10.57 -8.97
CA GLN A 114 7.27 -9.76 -8.97
C GLN A 114 8.12 -10.01 -10.21
N SER A 115 8.13 -11.26 -10.69
CA SER A 115 8.96 -11.70 -11.83
C SER A 115 8.32 -11.50 -13.20
N VAL A 116 7.05 -11.09 -13.28
CA VAL A 116 6.40 -10.74 -14.55
C VAL A 116 7.16 -9.58 -15.18
N LEU A 117 7.42 -9.68 -16.50
CA LEU A 117 8.18 -8.66 -17.22
C LEU A 117 7.38 -7.36 -17.33
N GLU A 118 7.78 -6.39 -16.55
CA GLU A 118 7.14 -5.09 -16.42
C GLU A 118 8.17 -3.96 -16.33
N TRP A 119 7.73 -2.72 -16.19
CA TRP A 119 8.62 -1.56 -16.20
C TRP A 119 9.71 -1.60 -15.12
N TRP A 120 9.45 -2.22 -13.94
CA TRP A 120 10.42 -2.23 -12.83
C TRP A 120 11.62 -3.16 -13.09
N ASN A 121 11.47 -4.19 -13.93
CA ASN A 121 12.52 -5.18 -14.20
C ASN A 121 12.97 -5.21 -15.67
N THR A 122 12.46 -4.29 -16.51
CA THR A 122 12.82 -4.18 -17.93
C THR A 122 13.39 -2.80 -18.27
N GLY A 123 13.89 -2.63 -19.49
CA GLY A 123 14.42 -1.36 -19.98
C GLY A 123 15.58 -0.85 -19.12
N LYS A 124 15.44 0.34 -18.58
CA LYS A 124 16.44 1.00 -17.72
C LYS A 124 16.35 0.58 -16.24
N TYR A 125 15.27 -0.05 -15.83
CA TYR A 125 15.07 -0.51 -14.46
C TYR A 125 15.50 -1.97 -14.30
N ARG A 126 16.05 -2.30 -13.13
CA ARG A 126 16.57 -3.64 -12.81
C ARG A 126 16.19 -4.04 -11.38
N TYR A 127 14.95 -3.75 -10.99
CA TYR A 127 14.45 -4.10 -9.66
C TYR A 127 13.82 -5.48 -9.67
N SER A 128 14.02 -6.26 -8.62
CA SER A 128 13.35 -7.54 -8.42
C SER A 128 11.89 -7.38 -7.97
N ALA A 129 11.55 -6.21 -7.41
CA ALA A 129 10.19 -5.86 -7.00
C ALA A 129 9.96 -4.35 -7.21
N PRO A 130 8.73 -3.91 -7.55
CA PRO A 130 8.46 -2.50 -7.76
C PRO A 130 8.65 -1.64 -6.50
N ALA A 131 8.51 -2.22 -5.31
CA ALA A 131 8.75 -1.56 -4.03
C ALA A 131 10.18 -1.00 -3.91
N GLN A 132 11.17 -1.68 -4.49
CA GLN A 132 12.56 -1.24 -4.46
C GLN A 132 12.76 0.13 -5.12
N HIS A 133 12.00 0.42 -6.17
CA HIS A 133 12.03 1.75 -6.80
C HIS A 133 11.41 2.80 -5.87
N LEU A 134 10.29 2.50 -5.21
CA LEU A 134 9.68 3.41 -4.24
C LEU A 134 10.66 3.72 -3.09
N PHE A 135 11.27 2.69 -2.49
CA PHE A 135 12.23 2.87 -1.41
C PHE A 135 13.44 3.69 -1.84
N LYS A 136 13.95 3.46 -3.05
CA LYS A 136 15.02 4.30 -3.62
C LYS A 136 14.59 5.77 -3.77
N LEU A 137 13.38 6.03 -4.26
CA LEU A 137 12.84 7.38 -4.36
C LEU A 137 12.72 8.07 -3.00
N LEU A 138 12.45 7.30 -1.95
CA LEU A 138 12.37 7.77 -0.56
C LEU A 138 13.74 7.98 0.08
N GLY A 139 14.83 7.53 -0.57
CA GLY A 139 16.18 7.59 -0.03
C GLY A 139 16.50 6.47 0.97
N MET A 140 15.76 5.38 0.89
CA MET A 140 15.92 4.20 1.74
C MET A 140 16.72 3.10 1.02
N GLU A 141 17.14 2.10 1.77
CA GLU A 141 17.64 0.85 1.20
C GLU A 141 16.54 0.17 0.35
N GLN A 142 16.95 -0.61 -0.66
CA GLN A 142 15.98 -1.26 -1.56
C GLN A 142 15.16 -2.36 -0.87
N ASN A 143 15.70 -2.96 0.17
CA ASN A 143 15.05 -4.01 0.97
C ASN A 143 15.08 -3.64 2.46
N PRO A 144 14.36 -2.59 2.87
CA PRO A 144 14.36 -2.16 4.26
C PRO A 144 13.73 -3.23 5.15
N LYS A 145 14.25 -3.37 6.37
CA LYS A 145 13.69 -4.24 7.40
C LYS A 145 12.47 -3.59 8.05
N ASP A 146 11.81 -4.35 8.93
CA ASP A 146 10.77 -3.79 9.81
C ASP A 146 11.32 -2.60 10.59
N GLY A 147 10.52 -1.55 10.69
CA GLY A 147 10.92 -0.36 11.41
C GLY A 147 10.35 0.94 10.84
N SER A 148 10.77 2.05 11.43
CA SER A 148 10.41 3.40 11.01
C SER A 148 11.60 4.13 10.41
N TYR A 149 11.35 4.83 9.30
CA TYR A 149 12.37 5.52 8.51
C TYR A 149 11.94 6.98 8.28
N ARG A 150 12.80 7.92 8.64
CA ARG A 150 12.57 9.32 8.34
C ARG A 150 12.87 9.60 6.87
N CYS A 151 11.90 10.14 6.14
CA CYS A 151 12.01 10.44 4.71
C CYS A 151 11.60 11.91 4.45
N GLY A 152 12.57 12.81 4.41
CA GLY A 152 12.28 14.25 4.35
C GLY A 152 11.53 14.72 5.59
N LYS A 153 10.35 15.33 5.42
CA LYS A 153 9.46 15.73 6.52
C LYS A 153 8.55 14.60 7.01
N GLY A 154 8.38 13.54 6.22
CA GLY A 154 7.50 12.43 6.52
C GLY A 154 8.19 11.22 7.13
N THR A 155 7.43 10.17 7.30
CA THR A 155 7.89 8.90 7.91
C THR A 155 7.35 7.72 7.13
N VAL A 156 8.15 6.69 6.98
CA VAL A 156 7.76 5.39 6.43
C VAL A 156 7.87 4.35 7.53
N TYR A 157 6.78 3.64 7.77
CA TYR A 157 6.77 2.42 8.57
C TYR A 157 6.78 1.24 7.62
N VAL A 158 7.69 0.30 7.83
CA VAL A 158 7.81 -0.93 7.05
C VAL A 158 7.43 -2.11 7.92
N ILE A 159 6.50 -2.92 7.44
CA ILE A 159 6.03 -4.15 8.08
C ILE A 159 6.22 -5.28 7.07
N ARG A 160 7.21 -6.15 7.30
CA ARG A 160 7.56 -7.26 6.40
C ARG A 160 6.68 -8.50 6.69
N GLU A 161 5.37 -8.26 6.77
CA GLU A 161 4.35 -9.29 6.80
C GLU A 161 3.41 -9.15 5.61
N GLU A 162 2.89 -10.27 5.11
CA GLU A 162 1.88 -10.23 4.07
C GLU A 162 0.56 -9.72 4.66
N PRO A 163 -0.09 -8.73 4.04
CA PRO A 163 -1.32 -8.16 4.60
C PRO A 163 -2.42 -9.21 4.85
N LYS A 164 -2.54 -10.24 4.01
CA LYS A 164 -3.49 -11.35 4.21
C LYS A 164 -3.36 -12.00 5.58
N ASP A 165 -2.16 -12.05 6.15
CA ASP A 165 -1.90 -12.69 7.44
C ASP A 165 -2.61 -11.98 8.60
N PHE A 166 -2.89 -10.67 8.46
CA PHE A 166 -3.62 -9.90 9.47
C PHE A 166 -5.10 -10.26 9.57
N VAL A 167 -5.67 -10.95 8.59
CA VAL A 167 -7.09 -11.36 8.58
C VAL A 167 -7.27 -12.87 8.49
N MET A 168 -6.31 -13.58 7.93
CA MET A 168 -6.41 -15.03 7.73
C MET A 168 -5.79 -15.84 8.87
N LYS A 169 -4.77 -15.33 9.55
CA LYS A 169 -4.18 -15.99 10.71
C LYS A 169 -4.93 -15.61 11.98
N LYS A 170 -5.08 -16.58 12.89
CA LYS A 170 -5.64 -16.31 14.22
C LYS A 170 -4.82 -15.22 14.90
N GLU A 171 -5.50 -14.17 15.36
CA GLU A 171 -4.88 -13.02 16.02
C GLU A 171 -3.85 -12.23 15.17
N GLY A 172 -3.85 -12.45 13.85
CA GLY A 172 -2.92 -11.75 12.95
C GLY A 172 -3.06 -10.23 12.99
N ASP A 173 -4.26 -9.73 13.29
CA ASP A 173 -4.53 -8.31 13.45
C ASP A 173 -3.79 -7.68 14.65
N LYS A 174 -3.44 -8.46 15.68
CA LYS A 174 -2.63 -7.95 16.80
C LYS A 174 -1.23 -7.51 16.34
N THR A 175 -0.64 -8.23 15.41
CA THR A 175 0.68 -7.89 14.84
C THR A 175 0.66 -6.54 14.12
N TYR A 176 -0.47 -6.18 13.54
CA TYR A 176 -0.64 -4.91 12.82
C TYR A 176 -0.55 -3.67 13.73
N PHE A 177 -0.88 -3.83 15.03
CA PHE A 177 -0.97 -2.72 15.99
C PHE A 177 0.11 -2.74 17.08
N ASN A 178 0.99 -3.73 17.06
CA ASN A 178 2.15 -3.81 17.96
C ASN A 178 3.40 -3.21 17.29
#